data_54b8999c848a6f00ecd5a9e457a06629
#
_entry.id   54b8999c848a6f00ecd5a9e457a06629
#
_cell.length_a   1.000
_cell.length_b   1.000
_cell.length_c   1.000
_cell.angle_alpha   90.00
_cell.angle_beta   90.00
_cell.angle_gamma   90.00
#
_symmetry.space_group_name_H-M   'P 1'
#
loop_
_entity.id
_entity.type
_entity.pdbx_description
1 polymer ?
#
loop_
_entity_poly.entity_id
_entity_poly.type
_entity_poly.pdbx_seq_one_letter_code
_entity_poly.pdbx_strand_id
1 'polypeptide(L)'
;GVEDFLFTSEWLNYPEEFVHHANDVVDYAWRALFFTNIKNGWVRNVKFSDWNDCIQIRKSVTMTIDSVEISGKRGHGSFMALSSTGILIKNAVDLVPAKVYANGGQRHGPALQSGSTGCVYQNIKMQKNQSIDCHGDYPYGHLMDNVHGGTFHQNGGSKLAYPNSGPDLVLWNFKHDSNFDKIQFDFWDLNKHQLHTYLKPKFIGFTSLDDKITFENEG
;
A
#
# COMPACT_ATOMS: atom_id res chain seq x y z
N GLY A 1 -20.89 -1.88 9.42
CA GLY A 1 -20.35 -2.20 8.09
C GLY A 1 -20.76 -1.20 7.02
N VAL A 2 -20.05 -1.26 5.90
CA VAL A 2 -20.32 -0.47 4.69
C VAL A 2 -20.32 -1.43 3.51
N GLU A 3 -21.36 -1.42 2.69
CA GLU A 3 -21.43 -2.30 1.53
C GLU A 3 -22.22 -1.70 0.37
N ASP A 4 -21.91 -2.17 -0.85
CA ASP A 4 -22.65 -1.91 -2.09
C ASP A 4 -22.74 -0.41 -2.45
N PHE A 5 -21.63 0.32 -2.29
CA PHE A 5 -21.55 1.75 -2.61
C PHE A 5 -20.54 2.07 -3.70
N LEU A 6 -20.85 3.11 -4.46
CA LEU A 6 -19.91 3.85 -5.27
C LEU A 6 -19.67 5.21 -4.58
N PHE A 7 -18.44 5.46 -4.14
CA PHE A 7 -18.01 6.76 -3.64
C PHE A 7 -17.28 7.50 -4.75
N THR A 8 -17.83 8.62 -5.15
CA THR A 8 -17.19 9.53 -6.12
C THR A 8 -16.90 10.87 -5.49
N SER A 9 -15.83 11.51 -5.92
CA SER A 9 -15.56 12.89 -5.55
C SER A 9 -15.30 13.75 -6.78
N GLU A 10 -15.45 15.07 -6.63
CA GLU A 10 -15.14 16.03 -7.67
C GLU A 10 -13.93 16.85 -7.26
N TRP A 11 -12.82 16.69 -7.99
CA TRP A 11 -11.64 17.52 -7.84
C TRP A 11 -11.67 18.62 -8.90
N LEU A 12 -12.06 19.81 -8.52
CA LEU A 12 -12.25 20.93 -9.44
C LEU A 12 -10.94 21.40 -10.06
N ASN A 13 -9.85 21.38 -9.32
CA ASN A 13 -8.53 21.88 -9.71
C ASN A 13 -7.46 20.79 -9.65
N TYR A 14 -7.79 19.59 -10.10
CA TYR A 14 -6.80 18.52 -10.13
C TYR A 14 -5.74 18.84 -11.19
N PRO A 15 -4.43 18.87 -10.84
CA PRO A 15 -3.37 19.09 -11.80
C PRO A 15 -3.31 17.93 -12.82
N GLU A 16 -2.73 18.17 -13.99
CA GLU A 16 -2.52 17.11 -14.98
C GLU A 16 -1.70 15.94 -14.43
N GLU A 17 -0.78 16.24 -13.51
CA GLU A 17 0.02 15.24 -12.81
C GLU A 17 -0.22 15.33 -11.31
N PHE A 18 -0.33 14.17 -10.65
CA PHE A 18 -0.37 14.11 -9.20
C PHE A 18 0.95 14.60 -8.60
N VAL A 19 0.87 15.62 -7.77
CA VAL A 19 2.01 16.13 -7.01
C VAL A 19 1.86 15.71 -5.55
N HIS A 20 2.78 14.86 -5.10
CA HIS A 20 2.77 14.38 -3.73
C HIS A 20 3.02 15.51 -2.72
N HIS A 21 2.15 15.64 -1.73
CA HIS A 21 2.17 16.71 -0.73
C HIS A 21 2.02 18.15 -1.26
N ALA A 22 1.43 18.33 -2.44
CA ALA A 22 0.98 19.65 -2.85
C ALA A 22 -0.30 20.01 -2.09
N ASN A 23 -0.32 21.12 -1.35
CA ASN A 23 -1.37 21.47 -0.40
C ASN A 23 -2.75 21.58 -1.04
N ASP A 24 -2.84 22.19 -2.19
CA ASP A 24 -4.07 22.40 -2.95
C ASP A 24 -4.66 21.12 -3.57
N VAL A 25 -3.85 20.09 -3.71
CA VAL A 25 -4.26 18.78 -4.26
C VAL A 25 -4.68 17.83 -3.16
N VAL A 26 -3.98 17.83 -2.03
CA VAL A 26 -4.25 16.90 -0.93
C VAL A 26 -5.47 17.28 -0.11
N ASP A 27 -5.94 18.52 -0.21
CA ASP A 27 -7.07 19.01 0.56
C ASP A 27 -8.42 18.66 -0.06
N TYR A 28 -8.46 18.28 -1.34
CA TYR A 28 -9.67 17.84 -2.01
C TYR A 28 -9.88 16.34 -1.84
N ALA A 29 -11.12 15.94 -1.55
CA ALA A 29 -11.50 14.54 -1.42
C ALA A 29 -10.51 13.75 -0.54
N TRP A 30 -10.19 14.28 0.62
CA TRP A 30 -9.09 13.84 1.44
C TRP A 30 -9.18 12.35 1.79
N ARG A 31 -10.33 11.89 2.31
CA ARG A 31 -10.57 10.47 2.62
C ARG A 31 -12.01 10.08 2.33
N ALA A 32 -12.18 8.99 1.60
CA ALA A 32 -13.51 8.43 1.37
C ALA A 32 -14.03 7.72 2.63
N LEU A 33 -13.25 6.79 3.19
CA LEU A 33 -13.61 6.08 4.41
C LEU A 33 -12.48 6.17 5.44
N PHE A 34 -12.84 6.63 6.63
CA PHE A 34 -11.93 6.68 7.76
C PHE A 34 -12.54 5.98 8.98
N PHE A 35 -11.94 4.87 9.35
CA PHE A 35 -12.33 4.08 10.51
C PHE A 35 -11.36 4.31 11.66
N THR A 36 -11.86 4.64 12.82
CA THR A 36 -11.05 4.75 14.03
C THR A 36 -11.74 4.11 15.22
N ASN A 37 -10.98 3.36 16.02
CA ASN A 37 -11.48 2.66 17.21
C ASN A 37 -12.62 1.68 16.90
N ILE A 38 -12.57 1.02 15.75
CA ILE A 38 -13.57 0.03 15.34
C ILE A 38 -13.11 -1.37 15.77
N LYS A 39 -14.06 -2.17 16.21
CA LYS A 39 -13.90 -3.61 16.46
C LYS A 39 -14.95 -4.39 15.66
N ASN A 40 -14.49 -5.45 14.98
CA ASN A 40 -15.34 -6.35 14.18
C ASN A 40 -16.12 -5.60 13.08
N GLY A 41 -15.44 -4.67 12.39
CA GLY A 41 -16.02 -3.93 11.27
C GLY A 41 -15.80 -4.60 9.93
N TRP A 42 -16.54 -4.15 8.92
CA TRP A 42 -16.33 -4.62 7.55
C TRP A 42 -16.73 -3.58 6.50
N VAL A 43 -16.07 -3.69 5.34
CA VAL A 43 -16.40 -3.00 4.08
C VAL A 43 -16.48 -4.06 3.02
N ARG A 44 -17.51 -4.05 2.18
CA ARG A 44 -17.70 -5.05 1.13
C ARG A 44 -18.31 -4.46 -0.13
N ASN A 45 -17.79 -4.90 -1.29
CA ASN A 45 -18.32 -4.51 -2.60
C ASN A 45 -18.45 -2.98 -2.76
N VAL A 46 -17.33 -2.28 -2.58
CA VAL A 46 -17.28 -0.81 -2.62
C VAL A 46 -16.34 -0.36 -3.73
N LYS A 47 -16.77 0.65 -4.48
CA LYS A 47 -15.96 1.29 -5.50
C LYS A 47 -15.65 2.73 -5.10
N PHE A 48 -14.42 3.14 -5.36
CA PHE A 48 -13.92 4.50 -5.16
C PHE A 48 -13.50 5.09 -6.50
N SER A 49 -13.94 6.31 -6.78
CA SER A 49 -13.50 7.07 -7.93
C SER A 49 -13.10 8.48 -7.52
N ASP A 50 -11.91 8.88 -7.93
CA ASP A 50 -11.40 10.23 -7.71
C ASP A 50 -11.20 10.62 -6.24
N TRP A 51 -10.62 9.73 -5.43
CA TRP A 51 -10.29 10.02 -4.04
C TRP A 51 -8.79 10.13 -3.78
N ASN A 52 -8.40 11.08 -2.92
CA ASN A 52 -7.02 11.22 -2.49
C ASN A 52 -6.60 10.01 -1.62
N ASP A 53 -7.32 9.74 -0.54
CA ASP A 53 -7.20 8.50 0.24
C ASP A 53 -8.51 7.72 0.18
N CYS A 54 -8.45 6.44 -0.15
CA CYS A 54 -9.67 5.62 -0.27
C CYS A 54 -10.11 5.06 1.08
N ILE A 55 -9.27 4.25 1.73
CA ILE A 55 -9.60 3.66 3.03
C ILE A 55 -8.43 3.86 4.00
N GLN A 56 -8.71 4.44 5.15
CA GLN A 56 -7.78 4.47 6.27
C GLN A 56 -8.42 3.84 7.50
N ILE A 57 -7.71 2.88 8.11
CA ILE A 57 -8.11 2.17 9.32
C ILE A 57 -7.10 2.49 10.41
N ARG A 58 -7.55 3.06 11.51
CA ARG A 58 -6.68 3.49 12.61
C ARG A 58 -7.19 2.98 13.95
N LYS A 59 -6.26 2.49 14.79
CA LYS A 59 -6.56 2.01 16.15
C LYS A 59 -7.76 1.06 16.20
N SER A 60 -7.84 0.16 15.22
CA SER A 60 -8.98 -0.73 15.03
C SER A 60 -8.56 -2.19 15.07
N VAL A 61 -9.49 -3.07 15.34
CA VAL A 61 -9.21 -4.49 15.56
C VAL A 61 -10.23 -5.34 14.81
N THR A 62 -9.74 -6.36 14.12
CA THR A 62 -10.58 -7.36 13.45
C THR A 62 -11.55 -6.73 12.45
N MET A 63 -11.01 -6.14 11.40
CA MET A 63 -11.81 -5.61 10.30
C MET A 63 -11.54 -6.40 9.02
N THR A 64 -12.56 -6.56 8.21
CA THR A 64 -12.47 -7.15 6.87
C THR A 64 -12.86 -6.14 5.80
N ILE A 65 -11.98 -5.93 4.86
CA ILE A 65 -12.22 -5.14 3.64
C ILE A 65 -12.20 -6.12 2.47
N ASP A 66 -13.30 -6.27 1.77
CA ASP A 66 -13.46 -7.28 0.72
C ASP A 66 -14.07 -6.70 -0.54
N SER A 67 -13.56 -7.10 -1.69
CA SER A 67 -14.11 -6.73 -3.00
C SER A 67 -14.18 -5.21 -3.20
N VAL A 68 -12.99 -4.60 -3.27
CA VAL A 68 -12.86 -3.14 -3.42
C VAL A 68 -12.16 -2.79 -4.74
N GLU A 69 -12.71 -1.80 -5.44
CA GLU A 69 -12.17 -1.24 -6.66
C GLU A 69 -11.83 0.24 -6.48
N ILE A 70 -10.64 0.65 -6.90
CA ILE A 70 -10.21 2.05 -6.91
C ILE A 70 -9.99 2.46 -8.36
N SER A 71 -10.50 3.64 -8.76
CA SER A 71 -10.42 4.15 -10.12
C SER A 71 -10.36 5.68 -10.17
N GLY A 72 -10.29 6.23 -11.37
CA GLY A 72 -10.31 7.66 -11.62
C GLY A 72 -8.95 8.33 -11.52
N LYS A 73 -8.88 9.49 -10.90
CA LYS A 73 -7.66 10.27 -10.75
C LYS A 73 -6.75 9.69 -9.68
N ARG A 74 -5.45 9.82 -9.89
CA ARG A 74 -4.46 9.37 -8.91
C ARG A 74 -4.49 10.26 -7.67
N GLY A 75 -4.55 9.66 -6.51
CA GLY A 75 -4.41 10.32 -5.22
C GLY A 75 -3.25 9.76 -4.40
N HIS A 76 -3.32 9.96 -3.10
CA HIS A 76 -2.25 9.66 -2.15
C HIS A 76 -2.23 8.20 -1.70
N GLY A 77 -3.36 7.65 -1.29
CA GLY A 77 -3.37 6.33 -0.67
C GLY A 77 -4.53 5.42 -1.07
N SER A 78 -4.26 4.13 -1.20
CA SER A 78 -5.28 3.11 -1.46
C SER A 78 -5.90 2.57 -0.17
N PHE A 79 -5.17 1.75 0.57
CA PHE A 79 -5.59 1.10 1.81
C PHE A 79 -4.52 1.28 2.87
N MET A 80 -4.88 1.82 4.03
CA MET A 80 -3.91 2.07 5.10
C MET A 80 -4.39 1.46 6.42
N ALA A 81 -3.54 0.63 7.03
CA ALA A 81 -3.74 0.14 8.38
C ALA A 81 -2.69 0.76 9.31
N LEU A 82 -3.13 1.59 10.27
CA LEU A 82 -2.30 2.31 11.23
C LEU A 82 -2.64 1.90 12.65
N SER A 83 -1.67 1.55 13.45
CA SER A 83 -1.88 1.17 14.86
C SER A 83 -3.05 0.18 15.04
N SER A 84 -3.24 -0.70 14.08
CA SER A 84 -4.40 -1.60 13.99
C SER A 84 -3.97 -3.05 14.00
N THR A 85 -4.85 -3.95 14.42
CA THR A 85 -4.53 -5.37 14.57
C THR A 85 -5.55 -6.25 13.86
N GLY A 86 -5.05 -7.28 13.16
CA GLY A 86 -5.92 -8.29 12.54
C GLY A 86 -6.83 -7.70 11.46
N ILE A 87 -6.29 -6.85 10.60
CA ILE A 87 -7.02 -6.30 9.46
C ILE A 87 -6.81 -7.20 8.26
N LEU A 88 -7.89 -7.67 7.67
CA LEU A 88 -7.89 -8.42 6.42
C LEU A 88 -8.38 -7.52 5.29
N ILE A 89 -7.54 -7.28 4.29
CA ILE A 89 -7.93 -6.62 3.04
C ILE A 89 -7.75 -7.64 1.92
N LYS A 90 -8.83 -7.95 1.21
CA LYS A 90 -8.79 -8.98 0.19
C LYS A 90 -9.60 -8.64 -1.06
N ASN A 91 -9.24 -9.27 -2.18
CA ASN A 91 -9.96 -9.13 -3.45
C ASN A 91 -10.08 -7.67 -3.88
N ALA A 92 -8.98 -6.92 -3.80
CA ALA A 92 -8.99 -5.50 -4.12
C ALA A 92 -8.15 -5.21 -5.37
N VAL A 93 -8.59 -4.24 -6.14
CA VAL A 93 -7.91 -3.81 -7.35
C VAL A 93 -7.81 -2.28 -7.42
N ASP A 94 -6.63 -1.81 -7.79
CA ASP A 94 -6.38 -0.40 -8.10
C ASP A 94 -6.29 -0.26 -9.62
N LEU A 95 -7.25 0.43 -10.22
CA LEU A 95 -7.37 0.65 -11.66
C LEU A 95 -6.95 2.05 -12.09
N VAL A 96 -6.44 2.87 -11.20
CA VAL A 96 -5.97 4.22 -11.53
C VAL A 96 -4.88 4.12 -12.61
N PRO A 97 -5.09 4.69 -13.80
CA PRO A 97 -4.21 4.44 -14.94
C PRO A 97 -2.85 5.11 -14.76
N ALA A 98 -1.80 4.47 -15.29
CA ALA A 98 -0.50 5.09 -15.43
C ALA A 98 -0.59 6.20 -16.50
N LYS A 99 -0.16 7.42 -16.16
CA LYS A 99 0.17 8.46 -17.12
C LYS A 99 1.62 8.31 -17.56
N VAL A 100 2.01 8.98 -18.65
CA VAL A 100 3.31 8.84 -19.33
C VAL A 100 4.52 8.96 -18.38
N TYR A 101 4.40 9.70 -17.29
CA TYR A 101 5.48 9.93 -16.33
C TYR A 101 5.16 9.48 -14.90
N ALA A 102 3.97 9.01 -14.65
CA ALA A 102 3.54 8.58 -13.33
C ALA A 102 3.29 7.08 -13.30
N ASN A 103 3.55 6.48 -12.15
CA ASN A 103 3.13 5.11 -11.88
C ASN A 103 1.61 5.05 -11.90
N GLY A 104 1.06 3.94 -12.33
CA GLY A 104 -0.36 3.67 -12.11
C GLY A 104 -0.67 3.45 -10.63
N GLY A 105 -1.94 3.42 -10.30
CA GLY A 105 -2.43 3.26 -8.95
C GLY A 105 -2.28 4.50 -8.08
N GLN A 106 -2.80 4.44 -6.88
CA GLN A 106 -2.56 5.47 -5.86
C GLN A 106 -1.08 5.56 -5.53
N ARG A 107 -0.62 6.74 -5.10
CA ARG A 107 0.79 6.99 -4.77
C ARG A 107 1.34 5.98 -3.76
N HIS A 108 0.62 5.77 -2.69
CA HIS A 108 0.86 4.72 -1.72
C HIS A 108 -0.18 3.62 -1.91
N GLY A 109 0.27 2.44 -2.27
CA GLY A 109 -0.57 1.26 -2.40
C GLY A 109 -0.99 0.71 -1.04
N PRO A 110 -1.07 -0.61 -0.89
CA PRO A 110 -1.32 -1.24 0.40
C PRO A 110 -0.30 -0.80 1.44
N ALA A 111 -0.76 -0.14 2.51
CA ALA A 111 0.11 0.51 3.50
C ALA A 111 -0.06 -0.07 4.90
N LEU A 112 1.07 -0.26 5.58
CA LEU A 112 1.20 -0.74 6.95
C LEU A 112 2.04 0.24 7.76
N GLN A 113 1.48 0.78 8.84
CA GLN A 113 2.14 1.85 9.59
C GLN A 113 1.92 1.76 11.10
N SER A 114 2.76 2.51 11.82
CA SER A 114 2.54 2.89 13.22
C SER A 114 2.20 1.71 14.13
N GLY A 115 3.04 0.68 14.12
CA GLY A 115 2.88 -0.47 15.00
C GLY A 115 1.64 -1.34 14.70
N SER A 116 1.09 -1.27 13.48
CA SER A 116 0.07 -2.24 13.07
C SER A 116 0.62 -3.66 13.13
N THR A 117 -0.24 -4.65 13.41
CA THR A 117 0.19 -6.03 13.55
C THR A 117 -0.84 -7.04 13.04
N GLY A 118 -0.36 -8.18 12.55
CA GLY A 118 -1.20 -9.29 12.11
C GLY A 118 -2.19 -8.92 10.99
N CYS A 119 -1.83 -7.97 10.14
CA CYS A 119 -2.65 -7.59 8.99
C CYS A 119 -2.34 -8.49 7.79
N VAL A 120 -3.37 -8.78 7.01
CA VAL A 120 -3.29 -9.61 5.80
C VAL A 120 -3.81 -8.83 4.60
N TYR A 121 -3.01 -8.78 3.55
CA TYR A 121 -3.40 -8.29 2.23
C TYR A 121 -3.41 -9.47 1.27
N GLN A 122 -4.58 -9.86 0.78
CA GLN A 122 -4.76 -11.08 0.00
C GLN A 122 -5.46 -10.81 -1.32
N ASN A 123 -4.96 -11.40 -2.40
CA ASN A 123 -5.52 -11.20 -3.76
C ASN A 123 -5.63 -9.73 -4.13
N ILE A 124 -4.55 -8.97 -3.98
CA ILE A 124 -4.50 -7.56 -4.31
C ILE A 124 -3.88 -7.40 -5.70
N LYS A 125 -4.57 -6.70 -6.59
CA LYS A 125 -4.02 -6.32 -7.88
C LYS A 125 -3.68 -4.83 -7.88
N MET A 126 -2.40 -4.56 -7.81
CA MET A 126 -1.83 -3.22 -7.95
C MET A 126 -1.53 -2.91 -9.41
N GLN A 127 -1.30 -1.65 -9.70
CA GLN A 127 -0.75 -1.22 -10.98
C GLN A 127 0.77 -1.47 -11.02
N LYS A 128 1.30 -1.59 -12.24
CA LYS A 128 2.74 -1.59 -12.47
C LYS A 128 3.37 -0.36 -11.81
N ASN A 129 4.48 -0.56 -11.12
CA ASN A 129 5.20 0.49 -10.39
C ASN A 129 4.44 1.16 -9.23
N GLN A 130 3.27 0.71 -8.86
CA GLN A 130 2.60 1.19 -7.65
C GLN A 130 3.32 0.62 -6.42
N SER A 131 3.64 1.47 -5.45
CA SER A 131 4.37 1.02 -4.27
C SER A 131 3.47 0.32 -3.25
N ILE A 132 3.97 -0.78 -2.67
CA ILE A 132 3.56 -1.09 -1.29
C ILE A 132 4.23 -0.09 -0.36
N ASP A 133 3.55 0.28 0.70
CA ASP A 133 4.02 1.32 1.61
C ASP A 133 4.08 0.81 3.06
N CYS A 134 5.25 0.37 3.47
CA CYS A 134 5.54 0.17 4.88
C CYS A 134 6.13 1.48 5.41
N HIS A 135 5.37 2.21 6.24
CA HIS A 135 5.62 3.62 6.52
C HIS A 135 6.31 3.90 7.86
N GLY A 136 6.90 2.92 8.46
CA GLY A 136 7.64 3.07 9.71
C GLY A 136 6.82 2.86 10.98
N ASP A 137 7.45 3.17 12.12
CA ASP A 137 6.93 2.88 13.47
C ASP A 137 6.67 1.39 13.73
N TYR A 138 7.53 0.56 13.19
CA TYR A 138 7.61 -0.85 13.52
C TYR A 138 6.33 -1.69 13.29
N PRO A 139 5.66 -1.61 12.13
CA PRO A 139 4.59 -2.57 11.81
C PRO A 139 5.18 -3.98 11.67
N TYR A 140 4.51 -5.03 12.18
CA TYR A 140 5.10 -6.37 12.20
C TYR A 140 4.07 -7.50 12.09
N GLY A 141 4.56 -8.70 11.72
CA GLY A 141 3.72 -9.90 11.66
C GLY A 141 2.66 -9.85 10.57
N HIS A 142 3.02 -9.37 9.39
CA HIS A 142 2.08 -9.16 8.29
C HIS A 142 2.24 -10.22 7.19
N LEU A 143 1.15 -10.46 6.47
CA LEU A 143 1.14 -11.30 5.28
C LEU A 143 0.63 -10.53 4.06
N MET A 144 1.41 -10.55 2.99
CA MET A 144 0.99 -10.19 1.65
C MET A 144 0.90 -11.46 0.82
N ASP A 145 -0.32 -11.93 0.55
CA ASP A 145 -0.60 -13.19 -0.12
C ASP A 145 -1.23 -12.93 -1.49
N ASN A 146 -0.60 -13.46 -2.53
CA ASN A 146 -1.07 -13.32 -3.90
C ASN A 146 -1.28 -11.84 -4.30
N VAL A 147 -0.30 -11.01 -4.04
CA VAL A 147 -0.28 -9.59 -4.45
C VAL A 147 0.43 -9.49 -5.80
N HIS A 148 -0.18 -8.80 -6.74
CA HIS A 148 0.35 -8.63 -8.09
C HIS A 148 0.54 -7.16 -8.45
N GLY A 149 1.65 -6.85 -9.06
CA GLY A 149 2.08 -5.50 -9.41
C GLY A 149 3.02 -4.91 -8.36
N GLY A 150 3.31 -3.64 -8.52
CA GLY A 150 3.98 -2.89 -7.49
C GLY A 150 5.49 -2.92 -7.46
N THR A 151 6.01 -2.10 -6.59
CA THR A 151 7.42 -1.88 -6.30
C THR A 151 7.61 -1.66 -4.80
N PHE A 152 8.85 -1.67 -4.34
CA PHE A 152 9.23 -1.34 -2.97
C PHE A 152 9.84 0.06 -2.83
N HIS A 153 10.00 0.79 -3.93
CA HIS A 153 10.76 2.04 -3.95
C HIS A 153 10.09 3.27 -3.33
N GLN A 154 8.80 3.24 -3.10
CA GLN A 154 8.06 4.43 -2.69
C GLN A 154 7.51 4.33 -1.28
N ASN A 155 8.16 3.56 -0.44
CA ASN A 155 7.86 3.56 0.98
C ASN A 155 8.09 4.96 1.57
N GLY A 156 7.20 5.36 2.45
CA GLY A 156 7.29 6.62 3.12
C GLY A 156 7.93 6.51 4.51
N GLY A 157 7.73 7.56 5.28
CA GLY A 157 8.14 7.62 6.68
C GLY A 157 9.44 8.38 6.92
N SER A 158 9.61 8.77 8.16
CA SER A 158 10.81 9.45 8.63
C SER A 158 11.87 8.42 9.05
N LYS A 159 13.14 8.75 8.88
CA LYS A 159 14.25 7.96 9.43
C LYS A 159 14.13 7.73 10.95
N LEU A 160 13.44 8.63 11.65
CA LEU A 160 13.18 8.48 13.07
C LEU A 160 12.14 7.39 13.39
N ALA A 161 11.38 6.95 12.39
CA ALA A 161 10.35 5.92 12.51
C ALA A 161 10.80 4.54 11.97
N TYR A 162 12.07 4.38 11.62
CA TYR A 162 12.59 3.10 11.14
C TYR A 162 12.57 2.02 12.25
N PRO A 163 12.42 0.76 11.87
CA PRO A 163 12.29 0.21 10.51
C PRO A 163 10.93 0.48 9.88
N ASN A 164 10.89 0.47 8.54
CA ASN A 164 9.65 0.53 7.78
C ASN A 164 8.76 -0.68 8.05
N SER A 165 9.37 -1.85 8.20
CA SER A 165 8.69 -3.06 8.66
C SER A 165 9.54 -3.75 9.73
N GLY A 166 8.90 -4.11 10.83
CA GLY A 166 9.44 -5.01 11.84
C GLY A 166 9.49 -6.47 11.33
N PRO A 167 9.74 -7.43 12.23
CA PRO A 167 9.89 -8.84 11.86
C PRO A 167 8.59 -9.45 11.33
N ASP A 168 8.74 -10.62 10.70
CA ASP A 168 7.65 -11.45 10.23
C ASP A 168 6.71 -10.79 9.19
N LEU A 169 7.24 -9.90 8.35
CA LEU A 169 6.60 -9.59 7.08
C LEU A 169 6.81 -10.77 6.12
N VAL A 170 5.73 -11.36 5.66
CA VAL A 170 5.76 -12.46 4.68
C VAL A 170 5.17 -11.98 3.37
N LEU A 171 5.91 -12.17 2.28
CA LEU A 171 5.46 -11.98 0.91
C LEU A 171 5.29 -13.36 0.28
N TRP A 172 4.04 -13.83 0.22
CA TRP A 172 3.67 -15.14 -0.29
C TRP A 172 3.07 -15.02 -1.68
N ASN A 173 3.60 -15.74 -2.67
CA ASN A 173 3.14 -15.67 -4.06
C ASN A 173 3.04 -14.23 -4.59
N PHE A 174 3.97 -13.38 -4.21
CA PHE A 174 4.01 -12.00 -4.65
C PHE A 174 4.57 -11.93 -6.07
N LYS A 175 3.84 -11.28 -6.99
CA LYS A 175 4.27 -11.03 -8.36
C LYS A 175 4.67 -9.56 -8.51
N HIS A 176 5.95 -9.31 -8.37
CA HIS A 176 6.51 -7.98 -8.54
C HIS A 176 6.51 -7.56 -10.01
N ASP A 177 6.04 -6.35 -10.31
CA ASP A 177 6.05 -5.77 -11.64
C ASP A 177 6.43 -4.28 -11.57
N SER A 178 7.69 -3.97 -11.87
CA SER A 178 8.21 -2.61 -11.82
C SER A 178 9.27 -2.36 -12.89
N ASN A 179 9.21 -1.18 -13.51
CA ASN A 179 10.28 -0.69 -14.40
C ASN A 179 11.37 0.07 -13.64
N PHE A 180 11.14 0.41 -12.37
CA PHE A 180 12.03 1.24 -11.57
C PHE A 180 13.14 0.46 -10.89
N ASP A 181 12.91 -0.81 -10.63
CA ASP A 181 13.85 -1.64 -9.89
C ASP A 181 15.00 -2.10 -10.80
N LYS A 182 15.73 -1.13 -11.35
CA LYS A 182 16.95 -1.38 -12.10
C LYS A 182 18.17 -1.62 -11.21
N ILE A 183 17.98 -1.50 -9.91
CA ILE A 183 19.04 -1.55 -8.91
C ILE A 183 18.76 -2.76 -8.04
N GLN A 184 19.79 -3.50 -7.73
CA GLN A 184 19.76 -4.54 -6.70
C GLN A 184 19.13 -3.94 -5.41
N PHE A 185 18.02 -4.48 -5.00
CA PHE A 185 17.30 -4.00 -3.83
C PHE A 185 17.78 -4.77 -2.60
N ASP A 186 18.59 -4.12 -1.82
CA ASP A 186 19.06 -4.65 -0.55
C ASP A 186 18.11 -4.19 0.57
N PHE A 187 17.28 -5.10 1.03
CA PHE A 187 16.32 -4.83 2.10
C PHE A 187 16.97 -4.58 3.46
N TRP A 188 18.24 -4.95 3.60
CA TRP A 188 18.97 -4.93 4.87
C TRP A 188 19.93 -3.77 5.01
N ASP A 189 20.38 -3.18 3.90
CA ASP A 189 21.41 -2.16 3.91
C ASP A 189 20.83 -0.77 4.16
N LEU A 190 20.90 -0.34 5.41
CA LEU A 190 20.54 1.00 5.86
C LEU A 190 21.30 2.12 5.15
N ASN A 191 22.49 1.84 4.63
CA ASN A 191 23.36 2.87 4.05
C ASN A 191 23.12 3.07 2.55
N LYS A 192 22.80 2.02 1.82
CA LYS A 192 22.54 2.07 0.38
C LYS A 192 21.12 2.53 0.06
N HIS A 193 20.14 2.14 0.90
CA HIS A 193 18.72 2.44 0.68
C HIS A 193 18.17 3.18 1.90
N GLN A 194 18.56 4.41 2.07
CA GLN A 194 18.25 5.26 3.24
C GLN A 194 16.76 5.42 3.58
N LEU A 195 15.85 4.85 2.79
CA LEU A 195 14.41 5.03 2.91
C LEU A 195 13.64 3.73 3.21
N HIS A 196 14.30 2.55 3.22
CA HIS A 196 13.57 1.29 3.21
C HIS A 196 14.25 0.25 4.10
N THR A 197 13.93 0.25 5.35
CA THR A 197 14.47 -0.72 6.29
C THR A 197 13.41 -1.74 6.67
N TYR A 198 13.69 -2.97 6.35
CA TYR A 198 12.84 -4.11 6.69
C TYR A 198 13.62 -5.07 7.56
N LEU A 199 13.03 -5.54 8.64
CA LEU A 199 13.64 -6.55 9.49
C LEU A 199 13.26 -7.96 9.02
N LYS A 200 14.16 -8.58 8.27
CA LYS A 200 14.08 -9.99 7.83
C LYS A 200 12.75 -10.40 7.23
N PRO A 201 12.26 -9.75 6.17
CA PRO A 201 11.07 -10.21 5.47
C PRO A 201 11.30 -11.61 4.88
N LYS A 202 10.23 -12.38 4.78
CA LYS A 202 10.25 -13.73 4.21
C LYS A 202 9.61 -13.70 2.84
N PHE A 203 10.32 -14.20 1.84
CA PHE A 203 9.85 -14.28 0.46
C PHE A 203 9.59 -15.73 0.09
N ILE A 204 8.34 -16.09 -0.20
CA ILE A 204 7.93 -17.44 -0.54
C ILE A 204 7.13 -17.40 -1.83
N GLY A 205 7.60 -18.07 -2.88
CA GLY A 205 6.96 -18.01 -4.20
C GLY A 205 6.97 -16.61 -4.82
N PHE A 206 7.94 -15.79 -4.45
CA PHE A 206 8.12 -14.45 -5.01
C PHE A 206 8.62 -14.55 -6.45
N THR A 207 8.01 -13.78 -7.35
CA THR A 207 8.43 -13.67 -8.75
C THR A 207 8.58 -12.22 -9.16
N SER A 208 9.60 -11.92 -9.95
CA SER A 208 9.78 -10.63 -10.60
C SER A 208 9.66 -10.82 -12.10
N LEU A 209 8.86 -9.97 -12.75
CA LEU A 209 8.72 -9.99 -14.21
C LEU A 209 9.96 -9.46 -14.93
N ASP A 210 10.80 -8.72 -14.23
CA ASP A 210 11.94 -8.01 -14.80
C ASP A 210 13.33 -8.61 -14.43
N ASP A 211 13.38 -9.72 -13.72
CA ASP A 211 14.62 -10.42 -13.26
C ASP A 211 15.63 -9.51 -12.51
N LYS A 212 15.16 -8.41 -11.93
CA LYS A 212 16.04 -7.37 -11.39
C LYS A 212 16.15 -7.37 -9.86
N ILE A 213 15.32 -8.13 -9.19
CA ILE A 213 15.42 -8.31 -7.75
C ILE A 213 16.23 -9.57 -7.49
N THR A 214 17.40 -9.39 -6.93
CA THR A 214 18.23 -10.48 -6.45
C THR A 214 18.14 -10.54 -4.94
N PHE A 215 17.94 -11.73 -4.42
CA PHE A 215 18.03 -12.01 -2.99
C PHE A 215 19.41 -12.58 -2.70
N GLU A 216 20.15 -11.99 -1.79
CA GLU A 216 21.29 -12.65 -1.21
C GLU A 216 20.76 -13.76 -0.29
N ASN A 217 21.08 -15.01 -0.60
CA ASN A 217 20.82 -16.11 0.30
C ASN A 217 21.80 -16.02 1.47
N GLU A 218 21.37 -15.42 2.56
CA GLU A 218 21.99 -15.72 3.83
C GLU A 218 21.49 -17.10 4.27
N GLY A 219 22.36 -18.09 4.11
CA GLY A 219 22.14 -19.47 4.50
C GLY A 219 21.90 -19.67 5.99
#